data_ea1b4e0d17d45f66af7e3197e155f390
#
_entry.id   ea1b4e0d17d45f66af7e3197e155f390
#
_cell.length_a   1.000
_cell.length_b   1.000
_cell.length_c   1.000
_cell.angle_alpha   90.00
_cell.angle_beta   90.00
_cell.angle_gamma   90.00
#
_symmetry.space_group_name_H-M   'P 1'
#
loop_
_entity.id
_entity.type
_entity.pdbx_description
1 polymer ?
#
loop_
_entity_poly.entity_id
_entity_poly.type
_entity_poly.pdbx_seq_one_letter_code
_entity_poly.pdbx_strand_id
1 'polypeptide(L)'
;FLKLGRKKREKLIQRIGIFRIKAKSIFNLSKILMEKHNGRVPKTFQELEELPGVGHKTASVVMSQGFGHPAFPIDTHIHRLAQRWGLTNGKNVVQTEEDLKKLFPKKYWNKLHLQIIYYGREFCKARDCYGITCKICTSCYPNRKKPVKTKKA
;
A
#
# COMPACT_ATOMS: atom_id res chain seq x y z
N PHE A 1 17.61 -10.55 -14.67
CA PHE A 1 18.06 -9.66 -13.58
C PHE A 1 19.18 -10.29 -12.76
N LEU A 2 19.13 -11.59 -12.41
CA LEU A 2 20.15 -12.29 -11.62
C LEU A 2 21.54 -12.29 -12.29
N LYS A 3 21.62 -12.41 -13.61
CA LYS A 3 22.88 -12.38 -14.37
C LYS A 3 23.52 -10.99 -14.47
N LEU A 4 22.81 -9.93 -14.04
CA LEU A 4 23.32 -8.56 -14.12
C LEU A 4 24.23 -8.25 -12.91
N GLY A 5 25.36 -7.58 -13.14
CA GLY A 5 26.20 -7.04 -12.10
C GLY A 5 25.48 -5.94 -11.28
N ARG A 6 25.93 -5.71 -10.04
CA ARG A 6 25.29 -4.76 -9.09
C ARG A 6 25.08 -3.37 -9.71
N LYS A 7 26.10 -2.78 -10.32
CA LYS A 7 26.01 -1.43 -10.93
C LYS A 7 24.94 -1.34 -12.02
N LYS A 8 24.80 -2.38 -12.86
CA LYS A 8 23.76 -2.43 -13.90
C LYS A 8 22.37 -2.53 -13.30
N ARG A 9 22.17 -3.35 -12.26
CA ARG A 9 20.89 -3.48 -11.53
C ARG A 9 20.45 -2.15 -10.91
N GLU A 10 21.37 -1.46 -10.23
CA GLU A 10 21.10 -0.15 -9.63
C GLU A 10 20.75 0.90 -10.69
N LYS A 11 21.46 0.92 -11.83
CA LYS A 11 21.18 1.83 -12.94
C LYS A 11 19.79 1.66 -13.55
N LEU A 12 19.30 0.41 -13.66
CA LEU A 12 17.97 0.12 -14.20
C LEU A 12 16.83 0.76 -13.40
N ILE A 13 17.01 0.90 -12.09
CA ILE A 13 15.97 1.42 -11.18
C ILE A 13 16.37 2.72 -10.48
N GLN A 14 17.41 3.41 -10.98
CA GLN A 14 17.96 4.62 -10.33
C GLN A 14 16.96 5.78 -10.17
N ARG A 15 15.89 5.81 -10.97
CA ARG A 15 14.81 6.81 -10.87
C ARG A 15 13.85 6.57 -9.69
N ILE A 16 13.95 5.42 -9.05
CA ILE A 16 13.09 5.06 -7.91
C ILE A 16 13.78 5.49 -6.62
N GLY A 17 13.04 6.10 -5.69
CA GLY A 17 13.59 6.42 -4.36
C GLY A 17 14.16 5.19 -3.66
N ILE A 18 15.28 5.35 -2.93
CA ILE A 18 16.02 4.29 -2.22
C ILE A 18 16.42 3.11 -3.13
N PHE A 19 16.76 3.41 -4.39
CA PHE A 19 17.00 2.40 -5.44
C PHE A 19 18.08 1.37 -5.09
N ARG A 20 19.12 1.74 -4.35
CA ARG A 20 20.19 0.81 -3.94
C ARG A 20 19.69 -0.30 -3.04
N ILE A 21 18.87 0.05 -2.04
CA ILE A 21 18.22 -0.91 -1.14
C ILE A 21 17.25 -1.80 -1.93
N LYS A 22 16.43 -1.19 -2.79
CA LYS A 22 15.49 -1.93 -3.64
C LYS A 22 16.21 -2.88 -4.61
N ALA A 23 17.31 -2.46 -5.24
CA ALA A 23 18.08 -3.33 -6.13
C ALA A 23 18.64 -4.56 -5.40
N LYS A 24 19.09 -4.39 -4.15
CA LYS A 24 19.54 -5.50 -3.29
C LYS A 24 18.37 -6.43 -2.94
N SER A 25 17.23 -5.85 -2.52
CA SER A 25 16.04 -6.64 -2.17
C SER A 25 15.51 -7.43 -3.36
N ILE A 26 15.37 -6.79 -4.53
CA ILE A 26 14.91 -7.46 -5.77
C ILE A 26 15.87 -8.59 -6.17
N PHE A 27 17.16 -8.39 -6.06
CA PHE A 27 18.13 -9.44 -6.37
C PHE A 27 17.99 -10.64 -5.44
N ASN A 28 17.95 -10.42 -4.12
CA ASN A 28 17.85 -11.49 -3.14
C ASN A 28 16.50 -12.22 -3.26
N LEU A 29 15.40 -11.46 -3.46
CA LEU A 29 14.07 -12.01 -3.72
C LEU A 29 14.09 -12.91 -4.97
N SER A 30 14.64 -12.42 -6.08
CA SER A 30 14.71 -13.19 -7.33
C SER A 30 15.53 -14.48 -7.16
N LYS A 31 16.60 -14.44 -6.37
CA LYS A 31 17.41 -15.62 -6.03
C LYS A 31 16.58 -16.65 -5.26
N ILE A 32 15.89 -16.23 -4.20
CA ILE A 32 15.04 -17.12 -3.38
C ILE A 32 13.90 -17.71 -4.22
N LEU A 33 13.26 -16.91 -5.09
CA LEU A 33 12.22 -17.41 -5.98
C LEU A 33 12.74 -18.53 -6.89
N MET A 34 13.95 -18.40 -7.43
CA MET A 34 14.56 -19.45 -8.26
C MET A 34 14.94 -20.69 -7.46
N GLU A 35 15.52 -20.52 -6.28
CA GLU A 35 16.07 -21.62 -5.47
C GLU A 35 14.99 -22.39 -4.72
N LYS A 36 13.98 -21.70 -4.16
CA LYS A 36 12.97 -22.31 -3.29
C LYS A 36 11.60 -22.45 -3.91
N HIS A 37 11.27 -21.64 -4.92
CA HIS A 37 9.93 -21.58 -5.49
C HIS A 37 9.90 -21.89 -7.01
N ASN A 38 10.98 -22.46 -7.57
CA ASN A 38 11.08 -22.81 -9.00
C ASN A 38 10.73 -21.64 -9.94
N GLY A 39 11.13 -20.40 -9.56
CA GLY A 39 10.84 -19.19 -10.31
C GLY A 39 9.40 -18.69 -10.25
N ARG A 40 8.56 -19.30 -9.43
CA ARG A 40 7.15 -18.90 -9.25
C ARG A 40 6.97 -17.99 -8.04
N VAL A 41 5.97 -17.11 -8.09
CA VAL A 41 5.60 -16.28 -6.96
C VAL A 41 4.76 -17.11 -5.98
N PRO A 42 5.11 -17.15 -4.67
CA PRO A 42 4.32 -17.86 -3.68
C PRO A 42 2.89 -17.32 -3.58
N LYS A 43 1.96 -18.18 -3.16
CA LYS A 43 0.53 -17.87 -3.07
C LYS A 43 0.00 -17.77 -1.63
N THR A 44 0.89 -17.69 -0.66
CA THR A 44 0.53 -17.49 0.76
C THR A 44 1.15 -16.22 1.30
N PHE A 45 0.49 -15.59 2.28
CA PHE A 45 1.03 -14.41 2.94
C PHE A 45 2.36 -14.70 3.62
N GLN A 46 2.46 -15.82 4.31
CA GLN A 46 3.64 -16.21 5.03
C GLN A 46 4.86 -16.31 4.11
N GLU A 47 4.78 -17.09 3.04
CA GLU A 47 5.89 -17.23 2.09
C GLU A 47 6.25 -15.92 1.39
N LEU A 48 5.26 -15.06 1.11
CA LEU A 48 5.51 -13.73 0.52
C LEU A 48 6.25 -12.81 1.50
N GLU A 49 5.86 -12.80 2.77
CA GLU A 49 6.46 -11.93 3.80
C GLU A 49 7.88 -12.38 4.20
N GLU A 50 8.24 -13.64 3.98
CA GLU A 50 9.60 -14.14 4.12
C GLU A 50 10.56 -13.62 3.02
N LEU A 51 10.04 -13.11 1.91
CA LEU A 51 10.86 -12.61 0.82
C LEU A 51 11.48 -11.23 1.14
N PRO A 52 12.77 -11.03 0.82
CA PRO A 52 13.45 -9.76 1.10
C PRO A 52 12.79 -8.54 0.48
N GLY A 53 12.37 -7.59 1.32
CA GLY A 53 11.71 -6.35 0.89
C GLY A 53 10.21 -6.49 0.61
N VAL A 54 9.62 -7.62 0.98
CA VAL A 54 8.18 -7.86 0.96
C VAL A 54 7.67 -7.82 2.40
N GLY A 55 7.00 -6.73 2.75
CA GLY A 55 6.25 -6.63 4.01
C GLY A 55 4.76 -6.87 3.77
N HIS A 56 3.97 -6.86 4.85
CA HIS A 56 2.52 -7.15 4.84
C HIS A 56 1.76 -6.39 3.73
N LYS A 57 2.03 -5.09 3.57
CA LYS A 57 1.41 -4.28 2.50
C LYS A 57 1.71 -4.82 1.10
N THR A 58 2.97 -5.20 0.83
CA THR A 58 3.37 -5.71 -0.48
C THR A 58 2.78 -7.10 -0.73
N ALA A 59 2.82 -7.99 0.27
CA ALA A 59 2.18 -9.30 0.22
C ALA A 59 0.67 -9.17 -0.06
N SER A 60 -0.01 -8.27 0.66
CA SER A 60 -1.45 -7.99 0.44
C SER A 60 -1.75 -7.51 -0.98
N VAL A 61 -0.89 -6.65 -1.57
CA VAL A 61 -1.04 -6.21 -2.97
C VAL A 61 -0.86 -7.40 -3.94
N VAL A 62 0.16 -8.23 -3.74
CA VAL A 62 0.39 -9.42 -4.58
C VAL A 62 -0.77 -10.38 -4.49
N MET A 63 -1.26 -10.66 -3.28
CA MET A 63 -2.41 -11.54 -3.06
C MET A 63 -3.68 -11.00 -3.69
N SER A 64 -3.94 -9.70 -3.57
CA SER A 64 -5.17 -9.10 -4.12
C SER A 64 -5.13 -8.92 -5.63
N GLN A 65 -4.04 -8.39 -6.17
CA GLN A 65 -3.96 -8.03 -7.59
C GLN A 65 -3.43 -9.18 -8.46
N GLY A 66 -2.55 -10.02 -7.91
CA GLY A 66 -1.96 -11.14 -8.63
C GLY A 66 -2.78 -12.43 -8.54
N PHE A 67 -3.42 -12.68 -7.40
CA PHE A 67 -4.14 -13.92 -7.13
C PHE A 67 -5.63 -13.75 -6.85
N GLY A 68 -6.17 -12.52 -6.91
CA GLY A 68 -7.59 -12.24 -6.67
C GLY A 68 -8.05 -12.48 -5.23
N HIS A 69 -7.13 -12.75 -4.30
CA HIS A 69 -7.47 -12.95 -2.89
C HIS A 69 -8.00 -11.65 -2.27
N PRO A 70 -9.12 -11.67 -1.55
CA PRO A 70 -9.63 -10.47 -0.91
C PRO A 70 -8.68 -9.96 0.16
N ALA A 71 -8.03 -8.81 -0.08
CA ALA A 71 -7.15 -8.13 0.86
C ALA A 71 -7.38 -6.61 0.80
N PHE A 72 -7.08 -5.92 1.88
CA PHE A 72 -7.19 -4.47 1.96
C PHE A 72 -5.81 -3.86 2.29
N PRO A 73 -4.88 -3.78 1.33
CA PRO A 73 -3.55 -3.26 1.59
C PRO A 73 -3.60 -1.79 2.00
N ILE A 74 -3.10 -1.45 3.18
CA ILE A 74 -3.09 -0.06 3.67
C ILE A 74 -1.78 0.62 3.27
N ASP A 75 -1.90 1.66 2.46
CA ASP A 75 -0.80 2.55 2.15
C ASP A 75 -0.96 3.92 2.83
N THR A 76 -0.01 4.81 2.61
CA THR A 76 -0.04 6.17 3.18
C THR A 76 -1.24 6.98 2.72
N HIS A 77 -1.78 6.73 1.51
CA HIS A 77 -2.98 7.40 1.02
C HIS A 77 -4.21 6.91 1.77
N ILE A 78 -4.42 5.60 1.84
CA ILE A 78 -5.58 5.00 2.52
C ILE A 78 -5.58 5.36 3.99
N HIS A 79 -4.44 5.20 4.67
CA HIS A 79 -4.31 5.55 6.08
C HIS A 79 -4.67 7.01 6.36
N ARG A 80 -4.21 7.94 5.51
CA ARG A 80 -4.54 9.37 5.60
C ARG A 80 -6.03 9.63 5.34
N LEU A 81 -6.58 9.07 4.29
CA LEU A 81 -7.97 9.32 3.90
C LEU A 81 -8.94 8.71 4.90
N ALA A 82 -8.69 7.51 5.38
CA ALA A 82 -9.51 6.86 6.40
C ALA A 82 -9.63 7.72 7.68
N GLN A 83 -8.53 8.35 8.09
CA GLN A 83 -8.55 9.31 9.21
C GLN A 83 -9.35 10.58 8.86
N ARG A 84 -9.16 11.16 7.66
CA ARG A 84 -9.90 12.36 7.22
C ARG A 84 -11.39 12.12 7.11
N TRP A 85 -11.79 10.91 6.74
CA TRP A 85 -13.19 10.52 6.59
C TRP A 85 -13.81 9.95 7.88
N GLY A 86 -13.02 9.81 8.96
CA GLY A 86 -13.50 9.30 10.25
C GLY A 86 -13.76 7.79 10.26
N LEU A 87 -13.15 7.04 9.35
CA LEU A 87 -13.29 5.59 9.26
C LEU A 87 -12.34 4.83 10.20
N THR A 88 -11.37 5.52 10.77
CA THR A 88 -10.40 4.99 11.74
C THR A 88 -9.90 6.10 12.65
N ASN A 89 -9.44 5.73 13.86
CA ASN A 89 -8.74 6.66 14.75
C ASN A 89 -7.28 6.92 14.34
N GLY A 90 -6.77 6.20 13.33
CA GLY A 90 -5.43 6.38 12.78
C GLY A 90 -4.30 6.02 13.73
N LYS A 91 -4.50 5.11 14.68
CA LYS A 91 -3.46 4.69 15.63
C LYS A 91 -2.21 4.19 14.91
N ASN A 92 -2.41 3.27 13.95
CA ASN A 92 -1.40 2.75 13.04
C ASN A 92 -2.08 2.12 11.81
N VAL A 93 -1.29 1.59 10.87
CA VAL A 93 -1.82 0.97 9.62
C VAL A 93 -2.56 -0.33 9.88
N VAL A 94 -2.16 -1.11 10.89
CA VAL A 94 -2.84 -2.37 11.27
C VAL A 94 -4.25 -2.07 11.76
N GLN A 95 -4.41 -1.13 12.68
CA GLN A 95 -5.72 -0.71 13.16
C GLN A 95 -6.58 -0.17 12.01
N THR A 96 -6.00 0.60 11.10
CA THR A 96 -6.74 1.11 9.93
C THR A 96 -7.23 -0.02 9.04
N GLU A 97 -6.43 -1.05 8.81
CA GLU A 97 -6.83 -2.23 8.04
C GLU A 97 -8.00 -2.96 8.70
N GLU A 98 -7.91 -3.20 10.00
CA GLU A 98 -8.99 -3.83 10.77
C GLU A 98 -10.29 -3.03 10.72
N ASP A 99 -10.21 -1.71 10.95
CA ASP A 99 -11.37 -0.82 10.93
C ASP A 99 -12.06 -0.83 9.56
N LEU A 100 -11.27 -0.71 8.48
CA LEU A 100 -11.83 -0.73 7.12
C LEU A 100 -12.39 -2.10 6.73
N LYS A 101 -11.75 -3.19 7.16
CA LYS A 101 -12.27 -4.55 6.95
C LYS A 101 -13.58 -4.82 7.68
N LYS A 102 -13.79 -4.21 8.85
CA LYS A 102 -15.08 -4.28 9.57
C LYS A 102 -16.17 -3.45 8.90
N LEU A 103 -15.82 -2.29 8.35
CA LEU A 103 -16.78 -1.37 7.72
C LEU A 103 -17.24 -1.82 6.33
N PHE A 104 -16.37 -2.45 5.56
CA PHE A 104 -16.68 -2.77 4.17
C PHE A 104 -16.79 -4.27 3.92
N PRO A 105 -17.81 -4.74 3.17
CA PRO A 105 -17.94 -6.13 2.79
C PRO A 105 -16.71 -6.63 2.02
N LYS A 106 -16.25 -7.83 2.33
CA LYS A 106 -15.03 -8.46 1.79
C LYS A 106 -14.93 -8.42 0.27
N LYS A 107 -16.05 -8.59 -0.44
CA LYS A 107 -16.12 -8.56 -1.92
C LYS A 107 -15.69 -7.22 -2.55
N TYR A 108 -15.68 -6.13 -1.79
CA TYR A 108 -15.31 -4.81 -2.27
C TYR A 108 -13.87 -4.40 -1.94
N TRP A 109 -13.14 -5.14 -1.09
CA TRP A 109 -11.83 -4.71 -0.58
C TRP A 109 -10.84 -4.40 -1.69
N ASN A 110 -10.67 -5.31 -2.67
CA ASN A 110 -9.72 -5.11 -3.76
C ASN A 110 -10.06 -3.88 -4.61
N LYS A 111 -11.35 -3.64 -4.86
CA LYS A 111 -11.83 -2.48 -5.63
C LYS A 111 -11.66 -1.19 -4.85
N LEU A 112 -12.12 -1.17 -3.60
CA LEU A 112 -12.03 0.02 -2.72
C LEU A 112 -10.59 0.45 -2.47
N HIS A 113 -9.68 -0.49 -2.25
CA HIS A 113 -8.26 -0.21 -2.12
C HIS A 113 -7.75 0.67 -3.26
N LEU A 114 -7.98 0.29 -4.50
CA LEU A 114 -7.56 1.07 -5.67
C LEU A 114 -8.28 2.42 -5.77
N GLN A 115 -9.60 2.42 -5.58
CA GLN A 115 -10.40 3.65 -5.66
C GLN A 115 -9.96 4.69 -4.65
N ILE A 116 -9.69 4.29 -3.41
CA ILE A 116 -9.23 5.21 -2.35
C ILE A 116 -7.83 5.76 -2.68
N ILE A 117 -6.93 4.93 -3.21
CA ILE A 117 -5.59 5.40 -3.63
C ILE A 117 -5.70 6.45 -4.73
N TYR A 118 -6.46 6.17 -5.80
CA TYR A 118 -6.64 7.12 -6.91
C TYR A 118 -7.29 8.41 -6.44
N TYR A 119 -8.36 8.31 -5.64
CA TYR A 119 -8.98 9.49 -5.06
C TYR A 119 -8.01 10.31 -4.20
N GLY A 120 -7.16 9.64 -3.42
CA GLY A 120 -6.17 10.28 -2.60
C GLY A 120 -5.04 10.97 -3.36
N ARG A 121 -4.74 10.50 -4.57
CA ARG A 121 -3.75 11.12 -5.46
C ARG A 121 -4.30 12.32 -6.22
N GLU A 122 -5.54 12.25 -6.62
CA GLU A 122 -6.15 13.22 -7.51
C GLU A 122 -6.92 14.32 -6.74
N PHE A 123 -7.81 13.95 -5.85
CA PHE A 123 -8.76 14.87 -5.22
C PHE A 123 -8.46 15.18 -3.75
N CYS A 124 -7.91 14.23 -2.99
CA CYS A 124 -7.64 14.42 -1.56
C CYS A 124 -6.15 14.34 -1.26
N LYS A 125 -5.38 15.23 -1.88
CA LYS A 125 -3.92 15.27 -1.73
C LYS A 125 -3.48 15.59 -0.30
N ALA A 126 -2.24 15.22 0.04
CA ALA A 126 -1.73 15.41 1.41
C ALA A 126 -1.64 16.89 1.80
N ARG A 127 -1.22 17.75 0.87
CA ARG A 127 -0.92 19.17 1.09
C ARG A 127 -2.00 20.14 0.61
N ASP A 128 -3.07 19.66 -0.03
CA ASP A 128 -4.10 20.55 -0.58
C ASP A 128 -5.43 20.44 0.19
N CYS A 129 -5.96 19.23 0.32
CA CYS A 129 -7.30 19.03 0.86
C CYS A 129 -7.38 19.19 2.38
N TYR A 130 -6.38 18.71 3.12
CA TYR A 130 -6.36 18.72 4.60
C TYR A 130 -7.64 18.19 5.27
N GLY A 131 -8.50 17.48 4.53
CA GLY A 131 -9.78 16.95 5.04
C GLY A 131 -10.93 17.94 5.03
N ILE A 132 -10.85 19.06 4.30
CA ILE A 132 -11.84 20.15 4.32
C ILE A 132 -12.33 20.60 2.95
N THR A 133 -11.69 20.24 1.83
CA THR A 133 -12.05 20.79 0.51
C THR A 133 -12.61 19.78 -0.48
N CYS A 134 -12.17 18.53 -0.48
CA CYS A 134 -12.66 17.58 -1.48
C CYS A 134 -14.06 17.07 -1.17
N LYS A 135 -14.77 16.66 -2.21
CA LYS A 135 -16.19 16.23 -2.15
C LYS A 135 -16.47 15.23 -1.01
N ILE A 136 -15.65 14.18 -0.86
CA ILE A 136 -15.89 13.20 0.21
C ILE A 136 -15.67 13.82 1.60
N CYS A 137 -14.60 14.60 1.79
CA CYS A 137 -14.36 15.25 3.07
C CYS A 137 -15.47 16.20 3.48
N THR A 138 -16.01 16.97 2.55
CA THR A 138 -17.13 17.90 2.80
C THR A 138 -18.45 17.17 2.99
N SER A 139 -18.66 16.04 2.31
CA SER A 139 -19.85 15.19 2.54
C SER A 139 -19.79 14.50 3.91
N CYS A 140 -18.64 13.97 4.33
CA CYS A 140 -18.50 13.33 5.63
C CYS A 140 -18.58 14.34 6.79
N TYR A 141 -18.06 15.54 6.59
CA TYR A 141 -17.97 16.58 7.63
C TYR A 141 -18.24 17.97 7.05
N PRO A 142 -19.50 18.31 6.73
CA PRO A 142 -19.85 19.57 6.05
C PRO A 142 -19.46 20.83 6.85
N ASN A 143 -19.46 20.76 8.16
CA ASN A 143 -19.15 21.89 9.03
C ASN A 143 -17.67 21.97 9.47
N ARG A 144 -16.80 21.11 8.93
CA ARG A 144 -15.40 21.10 9.27
C ARG A 144 -14.66 22.31 8.68
N LYS A 145 -14.19 23.21 9.53
CA LYS A 145 -13.40 24.40 9.14
C LYS A 145 -11.89 24.24 9.41
N LYS A 146 -11.50 23.34 10.31
CA LYS A 146 -10.10 23.15 10.70
C LYS A 146 -9.46 21.97 9.97
N PRO A 147 -8.19 22.11 9.50
CA PRO A 147 -7.43 20.99 8.92
C PRO A 147 -7.32 19.80 9.85
N VAL A 148 -7.42 18.60 9.28
CA VAL A 148 -7.22 17.35 10.01
C VAL A 148 -5.75 16.99 10.05
N LYS A 149 -5.18 16.94 11.24
CA LYS A 149 -3.83 16.41 11.47
C LYS A 149 -3.92 14.89 11.46
N THR A 150 -3.42 14.25 10.40
CA THR A 150 -3.37 12.79 10.30
C THR A 150 -2.05 12.25 10.84
N LYS A 151 -2.11 11.11 11.51
CA LYS A 151 -0.92 10.35 11.93
C LYS A 151 -0.28 9.71 10.70
N LYS A 152 1.03 9.54 10.73
CA LYS A 152 1.77 8.88 9.65
C LYS A 152 1.50 7.36 9.66
N ALA A 153 1.56 6.76 8.48
CA ALA A 153 1.51 5.31 8.30
C ALA A 153 2.82 4.66 8.80
#